data_48639055accf1858595fb35652a4eaca
#
_entry.id   48639055accf1858595fb35652a4eaca
#
_cell.length_a   1.000
_cell.length_b   1.000
_cell.length_c   1.000
_cell.angle_alpha   90.00
_cell.angle_beta   90.00
_cell.angle_gamma   90.00
#
_symmetry.space_group_name_H-M   'P 1'
#
loop_
_entity.id
_entity.type
_entity.pdbx_description
1 polymer ?
#
loop_
_entity_poly.entity_id
_entity_poly.type
_entity_poly.pdbx_seq_one_letter_code
_entity_poly.pdbx_strand_id
1 'polypeptide(L)'
;MTNSIVNKVTGDIFDTEVLPIIPKDIKKVTKWQFKWAKELPFSEVYKLVVVGNPNILQGLIAIRDEKTHYYMALIENAPFNIGKSKIYEGVPGNLVAFACKKSFDKGYEGFVSFDAKSALIEHYEKTLGAKRAGRGSLMYVDTQAATKLVNRYFK
;
A
#
# COMPACT_ATOMS: atom_id res chain seq x y z
N MET A 1 15.59 7.33 3.90
CA MET A 1 14.34 8.02 3.56
C MET A 1 13.24 7.60 4.53
N THR A 2 12.52 8.53 5.08
CA THR A 2 11.40 8.25 5.97
C THR A 2 10.11 8.03 5.17
N ASN A 3 9.04 7.69 5.85
CA ASN A 3 7.70 7.61 5.25
C ASN A 3 7.35 8.96 4.64
N SER A 4 7.32 9.04 3.34
CA SER A 4 7.08 10.31 2.65
C SER A 4 6.54 10.11 1.27
N ILE A 5 5.90 11.17 0.76
CA ILE A 5 5.49 11.28 -0.63
C ILE A 5 6.08 12.57 -1.21
N VAL A 6 6.22 12.58 -2.52
CA VAL A 6 6.85 13.69 -3.21
C VAL A 6 5.84 14.37 -4.12
N ASN A 7 5.71 15.70 -4.00
CA ASN A 7 4.90 16.48 -4.94
C ASN A 7 5.59 16.45 -6.31
N LYS A 8 4.90 15.94 -7.30
CA LYS A 8 5.48 15.71 -8.61
C LYS A 8 5.87 17.01 -9.34
N VAL A 9 5.17 18.09 -9.06
CA VAL A 9 5.42 19.40 -9.72
C VAL A 9 6.51 20.18 -9.01
N THR A 10 6.42 20.29 -7.67
CA THR A 10 7.34 21.15 -6.88
C THR A 10 8.58 20.40 -6.40
N GLY A 11 8.53 19.08 -6.31
CA GLY A 11 9.59 18.28 -5.71
C GLY A 11 9.58 18.29 -4.18
N ASP A 12 8.62 18.98 -3.57
CA ASP A 12 8.51 19.03 -2.11
C ASP A 12 8.20 17.64 -1.54
N ILE A 13 8.82 17.32 -0.42
CA ILE A 13 8.66 16.06 0.27
C ILE A 13 7.79 16.28 1.50
N PHE A 14 6.76 15.44 1.66
CA PHE A 14 5.86 15.50 2.79
C PHE A 14 5.92 14.20 3.58
N ASP A 15 6.14 14.29 4.88
CA ASP A 15 6.11 13.14 5.76
C ASP A 15 4.70 12.56 5.82
N THR A 16 4.63 11.24 5.83
CA THR A 16 3.36 10.52 5.85
C THR A 16 3.27 9.58 7.03
N GLU A 17 2.05 9.17 7.34
CA GLU A 17 1.78 8.10 8.29
C GLU A 17 0.64 7.25 7.78
N VAL A 18 0.61 5.99 8.23
CA VAL A 18 -0.45 5.05 7.89
C VAL A 18 -1.30 4.84 9.14
N LEU A 19 -2.59 5.12 9.03
CA LEU A 19 -3.54 5.08 10.14
C LEU A 19 -4.69 4.13 9.82
N PRO A 20 -5.29 3.49 10.85
CA PRO A 20 -6.53 2.74 10.61
C PRO A 20 -7.62 3.65 10.05
N ILE A 21 -8.40 3.13 9.13
CA ILE A 21 -9.55 3.87 8.59
C ILE A 21 -10.62 4.03 9.66
N ILE A 22 -11.31 5.16 9.64
CA ILE A 22 -12.41 5.45 10.56
C ILE A 22 -13.73 5.56 9.77
N PRO A 23 -14.90 5.43 10.43
CA PRO A 23 -16.18 5.40 9.70
C PRO A 23 -16.42 6.59 8.76
N LYS A 24 -16.04 7.81 9.15
CA LYS A 24 -16.22 8.98 8.30
C LYS A 24 -15.37 8.94 7.02
N ASP A 25 -14.27 8.18 7.00
CA ASP A 25 -13.43 8.06 5.82
C ASP A 25 -14.14 7.30 4.70
N ILE A 26 -15.00 6.35 5.06
CA ILE A 26 -15.73 5.53 4.08
C ILE A 26 -16.61 6.42 3.18
N LYS A 27 -17.19 7.47 3.73
CA LYS A 27 -18.02 8.41 2.96
C LYS A 27 -17.21 9.16 1.90
N LYS A 28 -15.91 9.34 2.13
CA LYS A 28 -15.02 10.06 1.21
C LYS A 28 -14.58 9.21 0.02
N VAL A 29 -14.69 7.89 0.12
CA VAL A 29 -14.17 6.97 -0.90
C VAL A 29 -15.27 6.23 -1.66
N THR A 30 -16.53 6.67 -1.55
CA THR A 30 -17.66 6.02 -2.21
C THR A 30 -17.54 6.02 -3.73
N LYS A 31 -16.83 6.98 -4.31
CA LYS A 31 -16.61 7.10 -5.76
C LYS A 31 -15.27 6.54 -6.21
N TRP A 32 -14.50 5.96 -5.30
CA TRP A 32 -13.25 5.30 -5.66
C TRP A 32 -13.56 4.00 -6.43
N GLN A 33 -12.55 3.45 -7.11
CA GLN A 33 -12.71 2.28 -7.96
C GLN A 33 -13.24 1.06 -7.19
N PHE A 34 -12.67 0.77 -6.03
CA PHE A 34 -13.07 -0.39 -5.23
C PHE A 34 -14.14 -0.03 -4.21
N LYS A 35 -14.95 -1.03 -3.85
CA LYS A 35 -16.02 -0.89 -2.85
C LYS A 35 -15.45 -1.10 -1.45
N TRP A 36 -14.80 -0.08 -0.92
CA TRP A 36 -14.09 -0.17 0.36
C TRP A 36 -14.99 -0.54 1.53
N ALA A 37 -16.22 -0.06 1.55
CA ALA A 37 -17.18 -0.44 2.60
C ALA A 37 -17.43 -1.95 2.66
N LYS A 38 -17.41 -2.62 1.50
CA LYS A 38 -17.61 -4.07 1.43
C LYS A 38 -16.39 -4.87 1.89
N GLU A 39 -15.22 -4.27 1.86
CA GLU A 39 -13.99 -4.92 2.27
C GLU A 39 -13.80 -4.93 3.79
N LEU A 40 -14.37 -3.96 4.49
CA LEU A 40 -14.19 -3.78 5.94
C LEU A 40 -14.44 -5.04 6.78
N PRO A 41 -15.48 -5.85 6.52
CA PRO A 41 -15.71 -7.05 7.33
C PRO A 41 -14.63 -8.13 7.17
N PHE A 42 -13.84 -8.07 6.11
CA PHE A 42 -12.89 -9.12 5.75
C PHE A 42 -11.43 -8.74 5.95
N SER A 43 -11.13 -7.45 6.07
CA SER A 43 -9.76 -6.95 6.05
C SER A 43 -9.51 -5.88 7.09
N GLU A 44 -8.23 -5.75 7.48
CA GLU A 44 -7.75 -4.55 8.14
C GLU A 44 -7.56 -3.50 7.04
N VAL A 45 -8.17 -2.33 7.19
CA VAL A 45 -8.07 -1.25 6.19
C VAL A 45 -7.36 -0.04 6.80
N TYR A 46 -6.35 0.44 6.09
CA TYR A 46 -5.53 1.57 6.52
C TYR A 46 -5.49 2.65 5.46
N LYS A 47 -5.32 3.89 5.90
CA LYS A 47 -5.18 5.05 5.03
C LYS A 47 -3.77 5.62 5.13
N LEU A 48 -3.24 6.09 4.00
CA LEU A 48 -2.03 6.89 3.96
C LEU A 48 -2.42 8.36 3.96
N VAL A 49 -1.86 9.12 4.87
CA VAL A 49 -2.12 10.57 4.99
C VAL A 49 -0.80 11.31 5.17
N VAL A 50 -0.80 12.59 4.82
CA VAL A 50 0.30 13.49 5.17
C VAL A 50 0.17 13.83 6.66
N VAL A 51 1.29 13.81 7.38
CA VAL A 51 1.30 14.15 8.80
C VAL A 51 0.71 15.55 8.98
N GLY A 52 -0.27 15.66 9.89
CA GLY A 52 -1.01 16.89 10.12
C GLY A 52 -2.28 17.05 9.29
N ASN A 53 -2.51 16.18 8.29
CA ASN A 53 -3.69 16.23 7.44
C ASN A 53 -4.39 14.87 7.36
N PRO A 54 -4.88 14.33 8.48
CA PRO A 54 -5.43 12.96 8.50
C PRO A 54 -6.76 12.81 7.77
N ASN A 55 -7.38 13.91 7.39
CA ASN A 55 -8.66 13.90 6.69
C ASN A 55 -8.53 13.85 5.16
N ILE A 56 -7.31 13.98 4.64
CA ILE A 56 -7.05 13.90 3.20
C ILE A 56 -6.39 12.55 2.92
N LEU A 57 -7.14 11.64 2.32
CA LEU A 57 -6.69 10.29 2.05
C LEU A 57 -5.87 10.26 0.77
N GLN A 58 -4.58 9.90 0.90
CA GLN A 58 -3.68 9.78 -0.25
C GLN A 58 -3.84 8.43 -0.94
N GLY A 59 -4.20 7.42 -0.18
CA GLY A 59 -4.46 6.06 -0.68
C GLY A 59 -4.95 5.17 0.44
N LEU A 60 -5.43 4.00 0.08
CA LEU A 60 -5.92 2.98 1.02
C LEU A 60 -5.33 1.62 0.70
N ILE A 61 -5.18 0.80 1.74
CA ILE A 61 -4.77 -0.60 1.61
C ILE A 61 -5.65 -1.48 2.50
N ALA A 62 -6.03 -2.63 1.97
CA ALA A 62 -6.72 -3.67 2.74
C ALA A 62 -5.81 -4.88 2.82
N ILE A 63 -5.52 -5.32 4.02
CA ILE A 63 -4.66 -6.47 4.27
C ILE A 63 -5.38 -7.48 5.16
N ARG A 64 -5.07 -8.76 4.94
CA ARG A 64 -5.63 -9.87 5.71
C ARG A 64 -4.51 -10.69 6.33
N ASP A 65 -4.64 -10.97 7.61
CA ASP A 65 -3.70 -11.82 8.34
C ASP A 65 -4.00 -13.28 8.01
N GLU A 66 -3.12 -13.91 7.23
CA GLU A 66 -3.27 -15.33 6.82
C GLU A 66 -2.52 -16.28 7.76
N LYS A 67 -2.05 -15.80 8.91
CA LYS A 67 -1.36 -16.58 9.96
C LYS A 67 0.05 -17.05 9.60
N THR A 68 0.46 -16.91 8.36
CA THR A 68 1.81 -17.19 7.88
C THR A 68 2.42 -15.99 7.14
N HIS A 69 1.56 -15.08 6.70
CA HIS A 69 1.92 -13.87 5.96
C HIS A 69 0.70 -12.96 5.92
N TYR A 70 0.86 -11.74 5.40
CA TYR A 70 -0.28 -10.88 5.08
C TYR A 70 -0.63 -11.01 3.60
N TYR A 71 -1.92 -11.04 3.30
CA TYR A 71 -2.43 -10.95 1.94
C TYR A 71 -2.95 -9.54 1.69
N MET A 72 -2.43 -8.87 0.67
CA MET A 72 -2.90 -7.56 0.26
C MET A 72 -4.09 -7.72 -0.68
N ALA A 73 -5.30 -7.55 -0.12
CA ALA A 73 -6.53 -7.76 -0.86
C ALA A 73 -6.81 -6.63 -1.84
N LEU A 74 -6.64 -5.39 -1.41
CA LEU A 74 -6.85 -4.20 -2.23
C LEU A 74 -5.80 -3.14 -1.92
N ILE A 75 -5.44 -2.39 -2.94
CA ILE A 75 -4.64 -1.17 -2.80
C ILE A 75 -5.16 -0.17 -3.83
N GLU A 76 -5.35 1.08 -3.42
CA GLU A 76 -5.86 2.10 -4.32
C GLU A 76 -5.29 3.48 -3.97
N ASN A 77 -4.80 4.17 -4.99
CA ASN A 77 -4.41 5.57 -4.86
C ASN A 77 -5.65 6.46 -4.92
N ALA A 78 -5.64 7.57 -4.21
CA ALA A 78 -6.65 8.60 -4.40
C ALA A 78 -6.68 9.02 -5.87
N PRO A 79 -7.85 9.41 -6.40
CA PRO A 79 -7.95 9.81 -7.82
C PRO A 79 -6.95 10.90 -8.23
N PHE A 80 -6.65 11.86 -7.35
CA PHE A 80 -5.68 12.92 -7.64
C PHE A 80 -4.22 12.43 -7.68
N ASN A 81 -3.98 11.16 -7.35
CA ASN A 81 -2.65 10.53 -7.41
C ASN A 81 -2.55 9.50 -8.53
N ILE A 82 -3.43 9.55 -9.52
CA ILE A 82 -3.46 8.62 -10.65
C ILE A 82 -3.25 9.35 -11.96
N GLY A 83 -2.55 8.70 -12.90
CA GLY A 83 -2.39 9.19 -14.26
C GLY A 83 -1.33 10.27 -14.42
N LYS A 84 -1.39 10.97 -15.54
CA LYS A 84 -0.38 11.97 -15.92
C LYS A 84 -0.42 13.22 -15.04
N SER A 85 -1.59 13.55 -14.51
CA SER A 85 -1.78 14.74 -13.67
C SER A 85 -1.73 14.42 -12.19
N LYS A 86 -1.17 13.27 -11.80
CA LYS A 86 -1.06 12.92 -10.38
C LYS A 86 -0.25 13.95 -9.61
N ILE A 87 -0.69 14.23 -8.39
CA ILE A 87 -0.06 15.25 -7.54
C ILE A 87 1.16 14.69 -6.82
N TYR A 88 1.04 13.49 -6.25
CA TYR A 88 2.10 12.88 -5.44
C TYR A 88 2.55 11.53 -5.98
N GLU A 89 3.83 11.24 -5.77
CA GLU A 89 4.43 9.92 -6.02
C GLU A 89 4.84 9.27 -4.70
N GLY A 90 4.86 7.94 -4.68
CA GLY A 90 5.32 7.17 -3.52
C GLY A 90 4.20 6.57 -2.68
N VAL A 91 2.94 6.79 -3.05
CA VAL A 91 1.79 6.28 -2.28
C VAL A 91 1.77 4.75 -2.24
N PRO A 92 1.83 4.01 -3.35
CA PRO A 92 1.80 2.55 -3.29
C PRO A 92 3.00 1.96 -2.54
N GLY A 93 4.19 2.51 -2.74
CA GLY A 93 5.40 2.04 -2.06
C GLY A 93 5.29 2.13 -0.55
N ASN A 94 4.78 3.25 -0.04
CA ASN A 94 4.53 3.43 1.40
C ASN A 94 3.54 2.41 1.93
N LEU A 95 2.45 2.16 1.21
CA LEU A 95 1.41 1.24 1.64
C LEU A 95 1.89 -0.22 1.65
N VAL A 96 2.61 -0.65 0.62
CA VAL A 96 3.17 -2.00 0.57
C VAL A 96 4.23 -2.19 1.65
N ALA A 97 5.09 -1.19 1.86
CA ALA A 97 6.07 -1.23 2.95
C ALA A 97 5.40 -1.37 4.31
N PHE A 98 4.27 -0.70 4.52
CA PHE A 98 3.49 -0.82 5.74
C PHE A 98 3.00 -2.27 5.93
N ALA A 99 2.47 -2.90 4.88
CA ALA A 99 2.04 -4.30 4.95
C ALA A 99 3.20 -5.23 5.32
N CYS A 100 4.38 -4.99 4.75
CA CYS A 100 5.60 -5.74 5.09
C CYS A 100 5.98 -5.54 6.56
N LYS A 101 5.91 -4.29 7.05
CA LYS A 101 6.20 -4.00 8.45
C LYS A 101 5.23 -4.72 9.38
N LYS A 102 3.94 -4.73 9.06
CA LYS A 102 2.94 -5.49 9.83
C LYS A 102 3.28 -6.97 9.84
N SER A 103 3.73 -7.51 8.71
CA SER A 103 4.16 -8.90 8.60
C SER A 103 5.35 -9.20 9.51
N PHE A 104 6.37 -8.33 9.51
CA PHE A 104 7.50 -8.48 10.45
C PHE A 104 7.02 -8.42 11.90
N ASP A 105 6.16 -7.48 12.24
CA ASP A 105 5.67 -7.31 13.61
C ASP A 105 4.89 -8.53 14.11
N LYS A 106 4.26 -9.27 13.21
CA LYS A 106 3.53 -10.51 13.53
C LYS A 106 4.42 -11.76 13.54
N GLY A 107 5.69 -11.63 13.19
CA GLY A 107 6.60 -12.76 13.11
C GLY A 107 6.52 -13.53 11.80
N TYR A 108 5.99 -12.93 10.74
CA TYR A 108 5.83 -13.56 9.43
C TYR A 108 6.98 -13.24 8.47
N GLU A 109 8.08 -12.73 8.99
CA GLU A 109 9.32 -12.46 8.23
C GLU A 109 9.14 -11.49 7.05
N GLY A 110 8.14 -10.63 7.11
CA GLY A 110 7.90 -9.62 6.09
C GLY A 110 7.13 -10.10 4.87
N PHE A 111 6.78 -11.39 4.78
CA PHE A 111 6.07 -11.92 3.63
C PHE A 111 4.70 -11.29 3.44
N VAL A 112 4.44 -10.83 2.22
CA VAL A 112 3.15 -10.27 1.77
C VAL A 112 2.83 -10.88 0.41
N SER A 113 1.62 -11.38 0.22
CA SER A 113 1.15 -11.89 -1.07
C SER A 113 0.05 -11.00 -1.64
N PHE A 114 -0.14 -11.08 -2.94
CA PHE A 114 -1.20 -10.34 -3.62
C PHE A 114 -1.42 -10.93 -5.03
N ASP A 115 -2.60 -10.69 -5.57
CA ASP A 115 -2.91 -11.04 -6.95
C ASP A 115 -2.65 -9.84 -7.85
N ALA A 116 -1.86 -10.04 -8.90
CA ALA A 116 -1.48 -8.99 -9.83
C ALA A 116 -2.17 -9.18 -11.18
N LYS A 117 -2.63 -8.10 -11.79
CA LYS A 117 -3.06 -8.14 -13.19
C LYS A 117 -1.84 -8.48 -14.04
N SER A 118 -2.01 -9.33 -15.04
CA SER A 118 -0.91 -9.82 -15.87
C SER A 118 -0.05 -8.71 -16.46
N ALA A 119 -0.68 -7.61 -16.85
CA ALA A 119 0.03 -6.44 -17.41
C ALA A 119 0.93 -5.73 -16.39
N LEU A 120 0.75 -5.98 -15.09
CA LEU A 120 1.47 -5.31 -14.00
C LEU A 120 2.52 -6.19 -13.32
N ILE A 121 2.62 -7.46 -13.70
CA ILE A 121 3.56 -8.40 -13.07
C ILE A 121 5.00 -7.87 -13.14
N GLU A 122 5.45 -7.50 -14.32
CA GLU A 122 6.80 -6.97 -14.53
C GLU A 122 7.05 -5.69 -13.73
N HIS A 123 6.05 -4.84 -13.67
CA HIS A 123 6.10 -3.60 -12.89
C HIS A 123 6.33 -3.90 -11.41
N TYR A 124 5.60 -4.85 -10.85
CA TYR A 124 5.77 -5.22 -9.44
C TYR A 124 7.08 -5.94 -9.16
N GLU A 125 7.59 -6.71 -10.13
CA GLU A 125 8.92 -7.31 -10.01
C GLU A 125 9.99 -6.23 -9.86
N LYS A 126 9.89 -5.17 -10.65
CA LYS A 126 10.86 -4.06 -10.64
C LYS A 126 10.70 -3.14 -9.44
N THR A 127 9.48 -2.76 -9.12
CA THR A 127 9.24 -1.72 -8.10
C THR A 127 9.22 -2.25 -6.68
N LEU A 128 8.75 -3.48 -6.49
CA LEU A 128 8.61 -4.09 -5.17
C LEU A 128 9.60 -5.21 -4.90
N GLY A 129 10.28 -5.68 -5.91
CA GLY A 129 11.08 -6.91 -5.81
C GLY A 129 10.20 -8.14 -5.61
N ALA A 130 8.94 -8.07 -6.04
CA ALA A 130 8.00 -9.18 -5.90
C ALA A 130 8.35 -10.31 -6.86
N LYS A 131 7.97 -11.53 -6.49
CA LYS A 131 8.19 -12.75 -7.26
C LYS A 131 6.86 -13.43 -7.54
N ARG A 132 6.80 -14.17 -8.65
CA ARG A 132 5.61 -14.95 -8.96
C ARG A 132 5.58 -16.25 -8.15
N ALA A 133 4.40 -16.58 -7.66
CA ALA A 133 4.17 -17.86 -6.97
C ALA A 133 3.52 -18.85 -7.98
N GLY A 134 4.32 -19.34 -8.90
CA GLY A 134 3.83 -20.25 -9.95
C GLY A 134 3.47 -19.51 -11.23
N ARG A 135 2.49 -20.03 -11.97
CA ARG A 135 2.13 -19.53 -13.31
C ARG A 135 0.93 -18.57 -13.31
N GLY A 136 0.24 -18.46 -12.19
CA GLY A 136 -0.94 -17.62 -12.10
C GLY A 136 -0.63 -16.18 -11.78
N SER A 137 -1.64 -15.48 -11.27
CA SER A 137 -1.55 -14.06 -10.92
C SER A 137 -0.95 -13.79 -9.54
N LEU A 138 -0.78 -14.83 -8.71
CA LEU A 138 -0.31 -14.66 -7.35
C LEU A 138 1.17 -14.28 -7.32
N MET A 139 1.47 -13.20 -6.61
CA MET A 139 2.83 -12.73 -6.37
C MET A 139 3.08 -12.62 -4.87
N TYR A 140 4.35 -12.56 -4.50
CA TYR A 140 4.72 -12.34 -3.11
C TYR A 140 5.98 -11.49 -3.00
N VAL A 141 6.07 -10.77 -1.88
CA VAL A 141 7.26 -10.06 -1.46
C VAL A 141 7.89 -10.93 -0.37
N ASP A 142 9.14 -11.35 -0.58
CA ASP A 142 9.85 -12.17 0.40
C ASP A 142 10.56 -11.31 1.45
N THR A 143 11.24 -11.94 2.41
CA THR A 143 11.93 -11.23 3.49
C THR A 143 12.96 -10.23 2.96
N GLN A 144 13.71 -10.60 1.95
CA GLN A 144 14.74 -9.72 1.40
C GLN A 144 14.13 -8.48 0.76
N ALA A 145 13.12 -8.66 -0.08
CA ALA A 145 12.41 -7.55 -0.72
C ALA A 145 11.66 -6.70 0.32
N ALA A 146 11.02 -7.34 1.29
CA ALA A 146 10.32 -6.65 2.37
C ALA A 146 11.28 -5.80 3.19
N THR A 147 12.47 -6.31 3.50
CA THR A 147 13.49 -5.56 4.23
C THR A 147 13.89 -4.29 3.50
N LYS A 148 14.08 -4.37 2.19
CA LYS A 148 14.41 -3.20 1.36
C LYS A 148 13.29 -2.16 1.38
N LEU A 149 12.03 -2.60 1.27
CA LEU A 149 10.88 -1.69 1.29
C LEU A 149 10.74 -1.01 2.66
N VAL A 150 10.83 -1.77 3.74
CA VAL A 150 10.73 -1.21 5.09
C VAL A 150 11.88 -0.23 5.35
N ASN A 151 13.10 -0.58 4.96
CA ASN A 151 14.24 0.32 5.13
C ASN A 151 14.10 1.61 4.33
N ARG A 152 13.48 1.54 3.16
CA ARG A 152 13.25 2.71 2.32
C ARG A 152 12.23 3.67 2.92
N TYR A 153 11.13 3.14 3.47
CA TYR A 153 9.98 3.94 3.87
C TYR A 153 9.79 4.09 5.38
N PHE A 154 10.45 3.29 6.21
CA PHE A 154 10.24 3.29 7.66
C PHE A 154 11.51 3.52 8.47
N LYS A 155 12.45 4.19 7.90
CA LYS A 155 13.65 4.58 8.64
C LYS A 155 13.57 5.96 9.20
#